data_dd6385c8cb7daf3218eb38eb5efe2c64
#
_entry.id   dd6385c8cb7daf3218eb38eb5efe2c64
#
_cell.length_a   1.000
_cell.length_b   1.000
_cell.length_c   1.000
_cell.angle_alpha   90.00
_cell.angle_beta   90.00
_cell.angle_gamma   90.00
#
_symmetry.space_group_name_H-M   'P 1'
#
loop_
_entity.id
_entity.type
_entity.pdbx_description
1 polymer ?
#
loop_
_entity_poly.entity_id
_entity_poly.type
_entity_poly.pdbx_seq_one_letter_code
_entity_poly.pdbx_strand_id
1 'polypeptide(L)'
;MKLNKYIDHTLLKPDAQQEQIEKLIEEAKAYDFASVCVNPTWVNFAAEGLRDSDVKVCTVIGFPLGANTPFVKACETKNAIQNGADEIDMVINIGALKSKNLALVEEDIQAVVEASGDKLVKVIIETCLLTDDEKIVACQIAKLAGADFVKTSTGFSTGGATVEDVALMRQTVGPDMGVKASGGARSYEDALAFIEAGATRIGTSSGVAIMEGKVAHGDH
;
A
#
# COMPACT_ATOMS: atom_id res chain seq x y z
N MET A 1 -10.70 -16.31 11.00
CA MET A 1 -9.92 -15.19 10.41
C MET A 1 -10.55 -13.88 10.85
N LYS A 2 -9.75 -12.91 11.28
CA LYS A 2 -10.23 -11.55 11.63
C LYS A 2 -10.02 -10.65 10.42
N LEU A 3 -11.00 -10.58 9.52
CA LEU A 3 -10.89 -9.83 8.24
C LEU A 3 -10.55 -8.35 8.44
N ASN A 4 -11.04 -7.73 9.51
CA ASN A 4 -10.73 -6.34 9.84
C ASN A 4 -9.22 -6.07 9.91
N LYS A 5 -8.41 -7.02 10.37
CA LYS A 5 -6.96 -6.89 10.47
C LYS A 5 -6.21 -7.04 9.13
N TYR A 6 -6.93 -7.34 8.06
CA TYR A 6 -6.39 -7.29 6.70
C TYR A 6 -6.59 -5.93 6.03
N ILE A 7 -7.40 -5.04 6.58
CA ILE A 7 -7.84 -3.82 5.91
C ILE A 7 -6.95 -2.63 6.27
N ASP A 8 -6.36 -2.02 5.23
CA ASP A 8 -5.82 -0.67 5.25
C ASP A 8 -6.91 0.26 4.71
N HIS A 9 -7.58 0.98 5.62
CA HIS A 9 -8.68 1.89 5.27
C HIS A 9 -8.14 3.16 4.64
N THR A 10 -8.44 3.38 3.36
CA THR A 10 -7.64 4.23 2.48
C THR A 10 -8.42 5.43 1.96
N LEU A 11 -7.81 6.62 2.05
CA LEU A 11 -8.28 7.84 1.40
C LEU A 11 -7.07 8.63 0.88
N LEU A 12 -6.84 8.60 -0.44
CA LEU A 12 -5.68 9.20 -1.12
C LEU A 12 -6.07 10.25 -2.16
N LYS A 13 -7.34 10.64 -2.25
CA LYS A 13 -7.78 11.69 -3.18
C LYS A 13 -7.08 12.99 -2.86
N PRO A 14 -6.59 13.73 -3.88
CA PRO A 14 -5.85 14.99 -3.66
C PRO A 14 -6.70 16.10 -3.04
N ASP A 15 -8.01 16.04 -3.21
CA ASP A 15 -8.98 16.98 -2.69
C ASP A 15 -9.63 16.54 -1.35
N ALA A 16 -9.11 15.47 -0.73
CA ALA A 16 -9.59 15.01 0.55
C ALA A 16 -9.48 16.10 1.62
N GLN A 17 -10.58 16.37 2.31
CA GLN A 17 -10.68 17.39 3.35
C GLN A 17 -10.54 16.76 4.74
N GLN A 18 -10.23 17.59 5.73
CA GLN A 18 -10.00 17.17 7.11
C GLN A 18 -11.15 16.32 7.66
N GLU A 19 -12.39 16.75 7.45
CA GLU A 19 -13.60 16.02 7.92
C GLU A 19 -13.69 14.60 7.36
N GLN A 20 -13.22 14.39 6.13
CA GLN A 20 -13.18 13.06 5.51
C GLN A 20 -12.08 12.19 6.15
N ILE A 21 -10.95 12.79 6.51
CA ILE A 21 -9.88 12.10 7.23
C ILE A 21 -10.32 11.77 8.68
N GLU A 22 -11.02 12.67 9.36
CA GLU A 22 -11.62 12.42 10.67
C GLU A 22 -12.56 11.20 10.63
N LYS A 23 -13.45 11.17 9.64
CA LYS A 23 -14.35 10.06 9.43
C LYS A 23 -13.59 8.74 9.17
N LEU A 24 -12.56 8.77 8.34
CA LEU A 24 -11.70 7.61 8.08
C LEU A 24 -11.10 7.05 9.37
N ILE A 25 -10.59 7.92 10.23
CA ILE A 25 -10.00 7.57 11.53
C ILE A 25 -11.05 6.95 12.46
N GLU A 26 -12.23 7.56 12.56
CA GLU A 26 -13.34 7.05 13.40
C GLU A 26 -13.80 5.66 12.94
N GLU A 27 -13.96 5.47 11.64
CA GLU A 27 -14.32 4.18 11.05
C GLU A 27 -13.24 3.12 11.33
N ALA A 28 -11.97 3.46 11.14
CA ALA A 28 -10.86 2.54 11.40
C ALA A 28 -10.77 2.12 12.87
N LYS A 29 -11.05 3.02 13.81
CA LYS A 29 -11.13 2.70 15.24
C LYS A 29 -12.33 1.82 15.55
N ALA A 30 -13.49 2.14 15.01
CA ALA A 30 -14.73 1.41 15.26
C ALA A 30 -14.66 -0.04 14.79
N TYR A 31 -14.05 -0.29 13.65
CA TYR A 31 -13.90 -1.63 13.07
C TYR A 31 -12.56 -2.30 13.44
N ASP A 32 -11.69 -1.61 14.16
CA ASP A 32 -10.36 -2.08 14.54
C ASP A 32 -9.56 -2.58 13.32
N PHE A 33 -9.47 -1.75 12.27
CA PHE A 33 -8.73 -2.05 11.06
C PHE A 33 -7.21 -2.16 11.31
N ALA A 34 -6.47 -2.72 10.35
CA ALA A 34 -5.01 -2.79 10.44
C ALA A 34 -4.37 -1.41 10.42
N SER A 35 -4.83 -0.55 9.51
CA SER A 35 -4.33 0.82 9.37
C SER A 35 -5.36 1.76 8.74
N VAL A 36 -5.07 3.07 8.84
CA VAL A 36 -5.53 4.05 7.85
C VAL A 36 -4.39 4.31 6.87
N CYS A 37 -4.71 4.56 5.60
CA CYS A 37 -3.72 4.94 4.59
C CYS A 37 -4.10 6.31 4.01
N VAL A 38 -3.22 7.29 4.22
CA VAL A 38 -3.45 8.69 3.89
C VAL A 38 -2.25 9.31 3.18
N ASN A 39 -2.46 10.41 2.47
CA ASN A 39 -1.35 11.19 1.91
C ASN A 39 -0.45 11.76 3.01
N PRO A 40 0.84 12.01 2.72
CA PRO A 40 1.81 12.47 3.73
C PRO A 40 1.39 13.69 4.54
N THR A 41 0.66 14.63 3.94
CA THR A 41 0.16 15.83 4.65
C THR A 41 -0.74 15.52 5.84
N TRP A 42 -1.42 14.35 5.83
CA TRP A 42 -2.37 13.94 6.87
C TRP A 42 -1.78 13.02 7.94
N VAL A 43 -0.49 12.64 7.82
CA VAL A 43 0.15 11.68 8.73
C VAL A 43 0.10 12.15 10.19
N ASN A 44 0.52 13.37 10.47
CA ASN A 44 0.50 13.89 11.84
C ASN A 44 -0.91 13.92 12.42
N PHE A 45 -1.87 14.38 11.64
CA PHE A 45 -3.28 14.43 12.02
C PHE A 45 -3.84 13.03 12.33
N ALA A 46 -3.56 12.04 11.48
CA ALA A 46 -3.97 10.66 11.70
C ALA A 46 -3.28 10.05 12.93
N ALA A 47 -1.99 10.30 13.12
CA ALA A 47 -1.23 9.81 14.28
C ALA A 47 -1.80 10.34 15.59
N GLU A 48 -2.17 11.61 15.64
CA GLU A 48 -2.83 12.19 16.83
C GLU A 48 -4.20 11.56 17.08
N GLY A 49 -5.02 11.38 16.04
CA GLY A 49 -6.35 10.80 16.15
C GLY A 49 -6.36 9.32 16.52
N LEU A 50 -5.28 8.59 16.24
CA LEU A 50 -5.13 7.16 16.51
C LEU A 50 -4.26 6.84 17.74
N ARG A 51 -3.83 7.84 18.50
CA ARG A 51 -2.90 7.68 19.64
C ARG A 51 -3.35 6.62 20.64
N ASP A 52 -4.64 6.54 20.91
CA ASP A 52 -5.23 5.60 21.88
C ASP A 52 -5.78 4.34 21.18
N SER A 53 -5.21 3.95 20.06
CA SER A 53 -5.67 2.85 19.22
C SER A 53 -4.50 2.00 18.74
N ASP A 54 -4.76 0.73 18.44
CA ASP A 54 -3.79 -0.17 17.80
C ASP A 54 -3.75 -0.03 16.27
N VAL A 55 -4.64 0.79 15.70
CA VAL A 55 -4.68 1.08 14.26
C VAL A 55 -3.44 1.85 13.84
N LYS A 56 -2.74 1.37 12.82
CA LYS A 56 -1.49 1.95 12.33
C LYS A 56 -1.75 3.11 11.37
N VAL A 57 -0.78 4.02 11.27
CA VAL A 57 -0.76 5.07 10.26
C VAL A 57 0.12 4.63 9.11
N CYS A 58 -0.48 4.36 7.96
CA CYS A 58 0.19 4.10 6.70
C CYS A 58 0.15 5.35 5.82
N THR A 59 1.22 5.62 5.10
CA THR A 59 1.26 6.67 4.09
C THR A 59 2.00 6.23 2.85
N VAL A 60 1.95 7.05 1.82
CA VAL A 60 2.51 6.77 0.51
C VAL A 60 3.73 7.64 0.23
N ILE A 61 4.69 7.11 -0.51
CA ILE A 61 5.98 7.74 -0.82
C ILE A 61 6.24 7.67 -2.32
N GLY A 62 6.64 8.80 -2.92
CA GLY A 62 6.83 8.90 -4.37
C GLY A 62 5.55 8.59 -5.15
N PHE A 63 4.42 9.00 -4.63
CA PHE A 63 3.12 8.53 -5.06
C PHE A 63 2.35 9.62 -5.84
N PRO A 64 1.62 9.27 -6.90
CA PRO A 64 1.41 7.89 -7.39
C PRO A 64 2.39 7.45 -8.49
N LEU A 65 3.29 8.31 -8.98
CA LEU A 65 4.06 8.07 -10.20
C LEU A 65 5.34 7.25 -10.00
N GLY A 66 5.91 7.23 -8.79
CA GLY A 66 7.19 6.57 -8.51
C GLY A 66 8.41 7.21 -9.20
N ALA A 67 8.25 8.37 -9.81
CA ALA A 67 9.22 8.99 -10.70
C ALA A 67 10.19 9.98 -10.02
N ASN A 68 10.12 10.10 -8.70
CA ASN A 68 11.07 10.87 -7.91
C ASN A 68 12.41 10.13 -7.80
N THR A 69 13.48 10.89 -7.53
CA THR A 69 14.79 10.27 -7.28
C THR A 69 14.82 9.51 -5.96
N PRO A 70 15.72 8.53 -5.78
CA PRO A 70 15.87 7.79 -4.53
C PRO A 70 16.09 8.71 -3.31
N PHE A 71 16.89 9.75 -3.47
CA PHE A 71 17.14 10.75 -2.41
C PHE A 71 15.85 11.44 -1.95
N VAL A 72 15.00 11.88 -2.88
CA VAL A 72 13.74 12.55 -2.56
C VAL A 72 12.78 11.60 -1.86
N LYS A 73 12.66 10.35 -2.32
CA LYS A 73 11.85 9.31 -1.66
C LYS A 73 12.34 9.01 -0.24
N ALA A 74 13.65 8.94 -0.03
CA ALA A 74 14.23 8.76 1.29
C ALA A 74 13.93 9.95 2.23
N CYS A 75 14.02 11.18 1.74
CA CYS A 75 13.65 12.37 2.51
C CYS A 75 12.17 12.39 2.88
N GLU A 76 11.29 12.05 1.94
CA GLU A 76 9.85 11.97 2.18
C GLU A 76 9.53 10.87 3.22
N THR A 77 10.21 9.72 3.14
CA THR A 77 10.07 8.63 4.11
C THR A 77 10.44 9.08 5.52
N LYS A 78 11.59 9.72 5.69
CA LYS A 78 12.02 10.24 6.99
C LYS A 78 11.04 11.25 7.56
N ASN A 79 10.57 12.18 6.74
CA ASN A 79 9.57 13.17 7.14
C ASN A 79 8.25 12.52 7.57
N ALA A 80 7.77 11.53 6.81
CA ALA A 80 6.55 10.80 7.16
C ALA A 80 6.66 10.10 8.52
N ILE A 81 7.79 9.42 8.78
CA ILE A 81 8.03 8.73 10.05
C ILE A 81 8.14 9.71 11.22
N GLN A 82 8.83 10.84 11.04
CA GLN A 82 8.90 11.91 12.05
C GLN A 82 7.52 12.44 12.41
N ASN A 83 6.60 12.49 11.46
CA ASN A 83 5.21 12.90 11.66
C ASN A 83 4.30 11.81 12.23
N GLY A 84 4.78 10.58 12.39
CA GLY A 84 4.05 9.51 13.07
C GLY A 84 3.61 8.34 12.19
N ALA A 85 4.12 8.22 10.96
CA ALA A 85 3.85 7.04 10.12
C ALA A 85 4.47 5.77 10.72
N ASP A 86 3.70 4.69 10.72
CA ASP A 86 4.11 3.35 11.14
C ASP A 86 4.45 2.45 9.95
N GLU A 87 3.83 2.70 8.80
CA GLU A 87 3.97 1.92 7.58
C GLU A 87 4.12 2.84 6.37
N ILE A 88 4.96 2.44 5.43
CA ILE A 88 5.35 3.21 4.25
C ILE A 88 5.03 2.41 2.98
N ASP A 89 4.17 2.94 2.12
CA ASP A 89 3.84 2.36 0.82
C ASP A 89 4.51 3.22 -0.27
N MET A 90 5.67 2.80 -0.76
CA MET A 90 6.39 3.49 -1.83
C MET A 90 5.99 2.96 -3.21
N VAL A 91 6.09 3.79 -4.24
CA VAL A 91 5.96 3.35 -5.64
C VAL A 91 7.35 3.17 -6.24
N ILE A 92 7.57 2.04 -6.96
CA ILE A 92 8.82 1.81 -7.68
C ILE A 92 9.03 2.84 -8.79
N ASN A 93 10.28 2.98 -9.26
CA ASN A 93 10.55 3.68 -10.49
C ASN A 93 10.19 2.78 -11.69
N ILE A 94 8.96 2.93 -12.19
CA ILE A 94 8.40 2.09 -13.25
C ILE A 94 9.18 2.26 -14.55
N GLY A 95 9.54 3.49 -14.90
CA GLY A 95 10.33 3.79 -16.09
C GLY A 95 11.71 3.12 -16.08
N ALA A 96 12.38 3.11 -14.93
CA ALA A 96 13.64 2.42 -14.74
C ALA A 96 13.51 0.90 -14.94
N LEU A 97 12.44 0.30 -14.36
CA LEU A 97 12.16 -1.12 -14.54
C LEU A 97 11.95 -1.47 -16.03
N LYS A 98 11.10 -0.70 -16.72
CA LYS A 98 10.83 -0.91 -18.15
C LYS A 98 12.06 -0.69 -19.04
N SER A 99 12.94 0.20 -18.64
CA SER A 99 14.24 0.44 -19.29
C SER A 99 15.31 -0.60 -18.92
N LYS A 100 14.95 -1.60 -18.10
CA LYS A 100 15.87 -2.63 -17.58
C LYS A 100 17.03 -2.06 -16.76
N ASN A 101 16.88 -0.86 -16.22
CA ASN A 101 17.81 -0.29 -15.25
C ASN A 101 17.49 -0.82 -13.84
N LEU A 102 17.74 -2.11 -13.64
CA LEU A 102 17.38 -2.81 -12.42
C LEU A 102 18.19 -2.32 -11.21
N ALA A 103 19.40 -1.84 -11.43
CA ALA A 103 20.23 -1.26 -10.38
C ALA A 103 19.58 -0.02 -9.76
N LEU A 104 18.99 0.85 -10.59
CA LEU A 104 18.28 2.03 -10.11
C LEU A 104 16.99 1.64 -9.35
N VAL A 105 16.27 0.62 -9.82
CA VAL A 105 15.08 0.12 -9.13
C VAL A 105 15.43 -0.40 -7.72
N GLU A 106 16.51 -1.15 -7.61
CA GLU A 106 16.99 -1.67 -6.33
C GLU A 106 17.47 -0.54 -5.39
N GLU A 107 18.30 0.38 -5.89
CA GLU A 107 18.78 1.54 -5.14
C GLU A 107 17.61 2.39 -4.60
N ASP A 108 16.59 2.61 -5.41
CA ASP A 108 15.39 3.37 -5.06
C ASP A 108 14.64 2.73 -3.89
N ILE A 109 14.43 1.43 -3.92
CA ILE A 109 13.77 0.69 -2.84
C ILE A 109 14.65 0.66 -1.58
N GLN A 110 15.95 0.39 -1.73
CA GLN A 110 16.90 0.36 -0.60
C GLN A 110 16.94 1.72 0.11
N ALA A 111 16.95 2.81 -0.63
CA ALA A 111 16.95 4.16 -0.04
C ALA A 111 15.73 4.40 0.88
N VAL A 112 14.56 3.90 0.50
CA VAL A 112 13.35 3.99 1.32
C VAL A 112 13.41 3.02 2.50
N VAL A 113 13.84 1.78 2.30
CA VAL A 113 14.00 0.78 3.38
C VAL A 113 14.96 1.28 4.44
N GLU A 114 16.12 1.81 4.05
CA GLU A 114 17.09 2.39 4.99
C GLU A 114 16.51 3.60 5.74
N ALA A 115 15.82 4.49 5.03
CA ALA A 115 15.19 5.67 5.62
C ALA A 115 14.06 5.32 6.59
N SER A 116 13.41 4.17 6.41
CA SER A 116 12.28 3.73 7.23
C SER A 116 12.68 3.16 8.60
N GLY A 117 13.94 2.78 8.77
CA GLY A 117 14.42 2.16 10.00
C GLY A 117 13.70 0.83 10.28
N ASP A 118 12.96 0.78 11.39
CA ASP A 118 12.18 -0.38 11.83
C ASP A 118 10.72 -0.39 11.33
N LYS A 119 10.31 0.62 10.55
CA LYS A 119 8.94 0.71 10.04
C LYS A 119 8.74 -0.17 8.81
N LEU A 120 7.52 -0.71 8.66
CA LEU A 120 7.16 -1.55 7.51
C LEU A 120 7.23 -0.77 6.20
N VAL A 121 7.85 -1.37 5.19
CA VAL A 121 7.89 -0.87 3.83
C VAL A 121 7.15 -1.83 2.89
N LYS A 122 6.17 -1.28 2.17
CA LYS A 122 5.46 -1.97 1.09
C LYS A 122 5.83 -1.33 -0.23
N VAL A 123 6.10 -2.14 -1.23
CA VAL A 123 6.53 -1.68 -2.55
C VAL A 123 5.40 -1.85 -3.56
N ILE A 124 4.85 -0.74 -4.03
CA ILE A 124 3.84 -0.71 -5.09
C ILE A 124 4.54 -0.91 -6.43
N ILE A 125 4.24 -2.01 -7.10
CA ILE A 125 4.83 -2.32 -8.40
C ILE A 125 4.00 -1.81 -9.59
N GLU A 126 2.75 -1.40 -9.39
CA GLU A 126 1.79 -0.94 -10.42
C GLU A 126 1.57 -2.00 -11.51
N THR A 127 0.96 -3.09 -11.13
CA THR A 127 0.81 -4.30 -11.97
C THR A 127 0.18 -4.02 -13.32
N CYS A 128 -0.76 -3.09 -13.41
CA CYS A 128 -1.45 -2.78 -14.67
C CYS A 128 -0.55 -2.19 -15.77
N LEU A 129 0.65 -1.72 -15.42
CA LEU A 129 1.64 -1.20 -16.37
C LEU A 129 2.75 -2.20 -16.72
N LEU A 130 2.73 -3.39 -16.11
CA LEU A 130 3.80 -4.38 -16.20
C LEU A 130 3.35 -5.65 -16.94
N THR A 131 4.29 -6.26 -17.64
CA THR A 131 4.17 -7.65 -18.08
C THR A 131 4.37 -8.60 -16.89
N ASP A 132 3.98 -9.88 -17.03
CA ASP A 132 4.17 -10.86 -15.96
C ASP A 132 5.66 -11.04 -15.60
N ASP A 133 6.55 -11.05 -16.59
CA ASP A 133 8.00 -11.10 -16.35
C ASP A 133 8.49 -9.88 -15.57
N GLU A 134 7.99 -8.68 -15.89
CA GLU A 134 8.32 -7.46 -15.16
C GLU A 134 7.79 -7.48 -13.73
N LYS A 135 6.58 -8.03 -13.49
CA LYS A 135 6.02 -8.22 -12.13
C LYS A 135 6.91 -9.14 -11.29
N ILE A 136 7.36 -10.25 -11.87
CA ILE A 136 8.28 -11.19 -11.20
C ILE A 136 9.59 -10.47 -10.84
N VAL A 137 10.21 -9.78 -11.78
CA VAL A 137 11.46 -9.05 -11.55
C VAL A 137 11.28 -7.97 -10.46
N ALA A 138 10.22 -7.18 -10.52
CA ALA A 138 9.93 -6.15 -9.52
C ALA A 138 9.79 -6.74 -8.11
N CYS A 139 9.06 -7.84 -7.97
CA CYS A 139 8.88 -8.54 -6.70
C CYS A 139 10.20 -9.11 -6.16
N GLN A 140 11.03 -9.68 -7.02
CA GLN A 140 12.35 -10.20 -6.65
C GLN A 140 13.28 -9.08 -6.14
N ILE A 141 13.31 -7.96 -6.84
CA ILE A 141 14.11 -6.79 -6.43
C ILE A 141 13.61 -6.23 -5.11
N ALA A 142 12.30 -6.08 -4.92
CA ALA A 142 11.73 -5.61 -3.67
C ALA A 142 12.13 -6.50 -2.48
N LYS A 143 12.11 -7.82 -2.68
CA LYS A 143 12.56 -8.78 -1.68
C LYS A 143 14.04 -8.65 -1.36
N LEU A 144 14.90 -8.55 -2.39
CA LEU A 144 16.35 -8.39 -2.22
C LEU A 144 16.70 -7.07 -1.52
N ALA A 145 15.96 -6.01 -1.81
CA ALA A 145 16.15 -4.69 -1.20
C ALA A 145 15.68 -4.61 0.26
N GLY A 146 15.06 -5.66 0.79
CA GLY A 146 14.65 -5.74 2.20
C GLY A 146 13.27 -5.18 2.50
N ALA A 147 12.40 -5.01 1.50
CA ALA A 147 11.01 -4.63 1.72
C ALA A 147 10.22 -5.72 2.44
N ASP A 148 9.21 -5.32 3.21
CA ASP A 148 8.37 -6.24 3.99
C ASP A 148 7.16 -6.76 3.19
N PHE A 149 6.70 -5.98 2.22
CA PHE A 149 5.56 -6.27 1.35
C PHE A 149 5.84 -5.87 -0.10
N VAL A 150 5.18 -6.57 -1.01
CA VAL A 150 4.87 -6.06 -2.35
C VAL A 150 3.38 -5.72 -2.41
N LYS A 151 3.05 -4.68 -3.16
CA LYS A 151 1.67 -4.17 -3.32
C LYS A 151 1.35 -4.03 -4.80
N THR A 152 0.12 -4.35 -5.18
CA THR A 152 -0.28 -4.38 -6.59
C THR A 152 -0.32 -3.01 -7.25
N SER A 153 -1.02 -2.04 -6.66
CA SER A 153 -1.51 -0.87 -7.40
C SER A 153 -1.57 0.38 -6.56
N THR A 154 -1.48 1.54 -7.22
CA THR A 154 -1.70 2.86 -6.61
C THR A 154 -3.18 3.21 -6.48
N GLY A 155 -4.02 2.72 -7.39
CA GLY A 155 -5.40 3.16 -7.57
C GLY A 155 -5.54 4.40 -8.48
N PHE A 156 -4.44 4.94 -9.00
CA PHE A 156 -4.40 6.14 -9.86
C PHE A 156 -3.94 5.85 -11.29
N SER A 157 -3.97 4.60 -11.72
CA SER A 157 -3.64 4.18 -13.07
C SER A 157 -4.82 3.46 -13.72
N THR A 158 -4.56 2.69 -14.76
CA THR A 158 -5.59 2.06 -15.61
C THR A 158 -6.23 0.82 -15.01
N GLY A 159 -5.65 0.23 -13.94
CA GLY A 159 -6.17 -0.97 -13.29
C GLY A 159 -5.77 -1.09 -11.84
N GLY A 160 -6.45 -2.00 -11.13
CA GLY A 160 -6.21 -2.36 -9.75
C GLY A 160 -5.74 -3.80 -9.60
N ALA A 161 -5.90 -4.37 -8.40
CA ALA A 161 -5.55 -5.75 -8.11
C ALA A 161 -6.41 -6.74 -8.91
N THR A 162 -5.78 -7.83 -9.33
CA THR A 162 -6.43 -9.03 -9.86
C THR A 162 -6.02 -10.25 -9.04
N VAL A 163 -6.85 -11.27 -9.03
CA VAL A 163 -6.55 -12.54 -8.34
C VAL A 163 -5.28 -13.18 -8.92
N GLU A 164 -5.13 -13.09 -10.24
CA GLU A 164 -3.98 -13.62 -10.97
C GLU A 164 -2.69 -12.92 -10.58
N ASP A 165 -2.70 -11.58 -10.49
CA ASP A 165 -1.53 -10.80 -10.09
C ASP A 165 -1.14 -11.08 -8.63
N VAL A 166 -2.12 -11.14 -7.73
CA VAL A 166 -1.86 -11.49 -6.32
C VAL A 166 -1.23 -12.87 -6.20
N ALA A 167 -1.77 -13.86 -6.93
CA ALA A 167 -1.22 -15.22 -6.93
C ALA A 167 0.21 -15.26 -7.48
N LEU A 168 0.49 -14.55 -8.58
CA LEU A 168 1.83 -14.43 -9.17
C LEU A 168 2.82 -13.79 -8.19
N MET A 169 2.42 -12.70 -7.54
CA MET A 169 3.25 -11.99 -6.56
C MET A 169 3.52 -12.88 -5.34
N ARG A 170 2.50 -13.58 -4.82
CA ARG A 170 2.67 -14.55 -3.72
C ARG A 170 3.64 -15.66 -4.08
N GLN A 171 3.49 -16.24 -5.26
CA GLN A 171 4.40 -17.29 -5.74
C GLN A 171 5.84 -16.78 -5.83
N THR A 172 6.03 -15.56 -6.30
CA THR A 172 7.35 -14.96 -6.52
C THR A 172 8.07 -14.64 -5.20
N VAL A 173 7.37 -14.05 -4.23
CA VAL A 173 8.02 -13.62 -2.97
C VAL A 173 8.09 -14.73 -1.92
N GLY A 174 7.34 -15.80 -2.08
CA GLY A 174 7.29 -16.90 -1.11
C GLY A 174 6.34 -16.62 0.06
N PRO A 175 6.34 -17.47 1.11
CA PRO A 175 5.35 -17.43 2.18
C PRO A 175 5.59 -16.33 3.23
N ASP A 176 6.81 -15.85 3.38
CA ASP A 176 7.21 -15.02 4.53
C ASP A 176 7.00 -13.51 4.27
N MET A 177 7.05 -13.09 3.03
CA MET A 177 6.85 -11.68 2.64
C MET A 177 5.36 -11.37 2.48
N GLY A 178 4.93 -10.18 2.92
CA GLY A 178 3.54 -9.75 2.74
C GLY A 178 3.19 -9.45 1.28
N VAL A 179 1.92 -9.63 0.93
CA VAL A 179 1.35 -9.19 -0.35
C VAL A 179 0.11 -8.35 -0.05
N LYS A 180 0.09 -7.10 -0.53
CA LYS A 180 -1.05 -6.21 -0.41
C LYS A 180 -1.78 -6.08 -1.74
N ALA A 181 -3.06 -6.42 -1.76
CA ALA A 181 -3.96 -6.17 -2.87
C ALA A 181 -4.62 -4.80 -2.71
N SER A 182 -4.51 -3.94 -3.70
CA SER A 182 -5.11 -2.59 -3.69
C SER A 182 -5.79 -2.27 -5.00
N GLY A 183 -6.94 -1.59 -4.90
CA GLY A 183 -7.80 -1.30 -6.04
C GLY A 183 -8.58 -2.54 -6.49
N GLY A 184 -9.90 -2.51 -6.36
CA GLY A 184 -10.78 -3.58 -6.80
C GLY A 184 -11.49 -4.37 -5.69
N ALA A 185 -11.10 -4.25 -4.42
CA ALA A 185 -11.84 -4.85 -3.31
C ALA A 185 -13.03 -3.96 -2.92
N ARG A 186 -14.23 -4.30 -3.37
CA ARG A 186 -15.47 -3.57 -3.15
C ARG A 186 -16.51 -4.35 -2.33
N SER A 187 -16.29 -5.63 -2.16
CA SER A 187 -17.17 -6.54 -1.44
C SER A 187 -16.40 -7.49 -0.52
N TYR A 188 -17.12 -8.16 0.36
CA TYR A 188 -16.56 -9.22 1.19
C TYR A 188 -15.97 -10.35 0.33
N GLU A 189 -16.66 -10.71 -0.76
CA GLU A 189 -16.25 -11.75 -1.69
C GLU A 189 -14.95 -11.38 -2.40
N ASP A 190 -14.80 -10.12 -2.84
CA ASP A 190 -13.56 -9.65 -3.45
C ASP A 190 -12.38 -9.77 -2.47
N ALA A 191 -12.59 -9.34 -1.23
CA ALA A 191 -11.56 -9.42 -0.19
C ALA A 191 -11.14 -10.86 0.08
N LEU A 192 -12.10 -11.79 0.18
CA LEU A 192 -11.81 -13.22 0.34
C LEU A 192 -11.05 -13.79 -0.84
N ALA A 193 -11.43 -13.46 -2.06
CA ALA A 193 -10.75 -13.94 -3.27
C ALA A 193 -9.27 -13.50 -3.30
N PHE A 194 -8.98 -12.26 -2.92
CA PHE A 194 -7.58 -11.80 -2.80
C PHE A 194 -6.81 -12.51 -1.69
N ILE A 195 -7.44 -12.75 -0.54
CA ILE A 195 -6.82 -13.49 0.57
C ILE A 195 -6.53 -14.93 0.17
N GLU A 196 -7.46 -15.61 -0.48
CA GLU A 196 -7.27 -16.96 -1.00
C GLU A 196 -6.15 -17.04 -2.05
N ALA A 197 -5.99 -16.00 -2.87
CA ALA A 197 -4.89 -15.88 -3.81
C ALA A 197 -3.53 -15.61 -3.14
N GLY A 198 -3.51 -15.26 -1.86
CA GLY A 198 -2.28 -15.05 -1.08
C GLY A 198 -2.05 -13.65 -0.53
N ALA A 199 -3.03 -12.74 -0.63
CA ALA A 199 -2.93 -11.43 -0.01
C ALA A 199 -2.95 -11.54 1.52
N THR A 200 -2.11 -10.75 2.18
CA THR A 200 -2.06 -10.62 3.64
C THR A 200 -2.51 -9.23 4.11
N ARG A 201 -2.78 -8.35 3.18
CA ARG A 201 -3.31 -7.01 3.42
C ARG A 201 -4.17 -6.57 2.23
N ILE A 202 -5.21 -5.79 2.49
CA ILE A 202 -6.16 -5.26 1.49
C ILE A 202 -6.21 -3.75 1.65
N GLY A 203 -5.83 -3.01 0.61
CA GLY A 203 -6.02 -1.56 0.54
C GLY A 203 -7.34 -1.22 -0.13
N THR A 204 -8.24 -0.56 0.59
CA THR A 204 -9.57 -0.23 0.07
C THR A 204 -10.14 1.01 0.75
N SER A 205 -10.94 1.77 0.02
CA SER A 205 -11.81 2.83 0.56
C SER A 205 -13.16 2.28 1.06
N SER A 206 -13.43 1.00 0.82
CA SER A 206 -14.72 0.35 1.08
C SER A 206 -14.69 -0.57 2.31
N GLY A 207 -13.77 -0.34 3.25
CA GLY A 207 -13.57 -1.21 4.41
C GLY A 207 -14.82 -1.44 5.23
N VAL A 208 -15.60 -0.39 5.48
CA VAL A 208 -16.87 -0.48 6.23
C VAL A 208 -17.88 -1.35 5.48
N ALA A 209 -18.09 -1.11 4.19
CA ALA A 209 -19.02 -1.89 3.37
C ALA A 209 -18.63 -3.38 3.34
N ILE A 210 -17.33 -3.68 3.22
CA ILE A 210 -16.80 -5.05 3.24
C ILE A 210 -17.14 -5.72 4.57
N MET A 211 -16.93 -5.05 5.71
CA MET A 211 -17.21 -5.60 7.04
C MET A 211 -18.69 -5.80 7.29
N GLU A 212 -19.55 -4.98 6.69
CA GLU A 212 -21.02 -5.06 6.79
C GLU A 212 -21.65 -6.04 5.77
N GLY A 213 -20.85 -6.70 4.95
CA GLY A 213 -21.34 -7.62 3.91
C GLY A 213 -22.09 -6.91 2.78
N LYS A 214 -21.77 -5.62 2.54
CA LYS A 214 -22.36 -4.80 1.49
C LYS A 214 -21.39 -4.70 0.30
N VAL A 215 -21.95 -4.40 -0.88
CA VAL A 215 -21.17 -4.04 -2.05
C VAL A 215 -21.09 -2.51 -2.13
N ALA A 216 -19.89 -1.98 -2.18
CA ALA A 216 -19.71 -0.53 -2.36
C ALA A 216 -19.98 -0.13 -3.81
N HIS A 217 -20.86 0.86 -3.96
CA HIS A 217 -21.13 1.53 -5.23
C HIS A 217 -20.45 2.90 -5.16
N GLY A 218 -19.32 3.06 -5.83
CA GLY A 218 -18.61 4.34 -5.88
C GLY A 218 -17.25 4.20 -6.54
N ASP A 219 -16.88 5.24 -7.27
CA ASP A 219 -15.57 5.36 -7.89
C ASP A 219 -14.48 5.61 -6.83
N HIS A 220 -13.30 5.17 -7.17
CA HIS A 220 -12.05 5.21 -6.40
C HIS A 220 -11.66 6.58 -5.91
#